data_6cc3afb881ab7ac031a4ccd7fc3b9c36
#
_entry.id   6cc3afb881ab7ac031a4ccd7fc3b9c36
#
_cell.length_a   1.000
_cell.length_b   1.000
_cell.length_c   1.000
_cell.angle_alpha   90.00
_cell.angle_beta   90.00
_cell.angle_gamma   90.00
#
_symmetry.space_group_name_H-M   'P 1'
#
loop_
_entity.id
_entity.type
_entity.pdbx_description
1 polymer ?
#
loop_
_entity_poly.entity_id
_entity_poly.type
_entity_poly.pdbx_seq_one_letter_code
_entity_poly.pdbx_strand_id
1 'polypeptide(L)'
;TTFAGATAGAIYEGEKKFDVVVRLDNRNRTVEELRQLAIPVGEGITVPLEQLADIVNEPAPSQVSHENGERRIYVGFNIKGRDMQSTVEEIETLMNEKVQLPDGYYYTYGGEFQNMQSAINRLSIVVPIALLIILLLLYATVKNLRDSLFVFSAIPLASIGGVWALWLRGMPFSISAGVGFIALFGVAVLNGIVLVGQMNQMQREGIADINQRITQSCMIRLRPVLMTALVASMGFLPMAISTGDGAEVQRPLATVVIGGLITSTLLTLLVLPAIYRTFTKE
;
A
#
# COMPACT_ATOMS: atom_id res chain seq x y z
N THR A 1 -13.18 -2.70 48.01
CA THR A 1 -12.74 -4.09 48.20
C THR A 1 -13.88 -5.09 48.13
N THR A 2 -15.00 -4.83 48.86
CA THR A 2 -16.11 -5.76 49.00
C THR A 2 -16.78 -6.07 47.65
N PHE A 3 -16.95 -5.11 46.76
CA PHE A 3 -17.63 -5.23 45.45
C PHE A 3 -16.68 -5.57 44.30
N ALA A 4 -15.53 -4.91 44.28
CA ALA A 4 -14.53 -5.11 43.23
C ALA A 4 -13.56 -6.29 43.53
N GLY A 5 -13.47 -6.69 44.79
CA GLY A 5 -12.51 -7.64 45.30
C GLY A 5 -11.21 -6.97 45.80
N ALA A 6 -10.42 -7.75 46.48
CA ALA A 6 -9.07 -7.39 46.92
C ALA A 6 -8.06 -8.39 46.34
N THR A 7 -7.00 -7.91 45.75
CA THR A 7 -5.91 -8.78 45.28
C THR A 7 -5.19 -9.34 46.51
N ALA A 8 -5.28 -10.64 46.73
CA ALA A 8 -4.66 -11.37 47.84
C ALA A 8 -3.24 -11.86 47.52
N GLY A 9 -2.88 -11.91 46.26
CA GLY A 9 -1.58 -12.37 45.78
C GLY A 9 -1.56 -12.60 44.29
N ALA A 10 -0.48 -13.15 43.79
CA ALA A 10 -0.34 -13.55 42.37
C ALA A 10 0.25 -14.96 42.29
N ILE A 11 -0.28 -15.75 41.35
CA ILE A 11 0.25 -17.06 40.99
C ILE A 11 1.02 -16.90 39.67
N TYR A 12 2.23 -17.44 39.62
CA TYR A 12 3.04 -17.48 38.41
C TYR A 12 3.04 -18.88 37.81
N GLU A 13 2.67 -18.98 36.55
CA GLU A 13 2.71 -20.22 35.79
C GLU A 13 3.58 -20.00 34.54
N GLY A 14 4.87 -20.32 34.67
CA GLY A 14 5.88 -19.95 33.69
C GLY A 14 6.06 -18.42 33.63
N GLU A 15 5.90 -17.85 32.46
CA GLU A 15 5.98 -16.38 32.23
C GLU A 15 4.65 -15.64 32.49
N LYS A 16 3.58 -16.38 32.74
CA LYS A 16 2.23 -15.81 32.95
C LYS A 16 2.00 -15.51 34.43
N LYS A 17 1.48 -14.34 34.73
CA LYS A 17 1.07 -13.89 36.03
C LYS A 17 -0.46 -13.85 36.12
N PHE A 18 -1.03 -14.51 37.14
CA PHE A 18 -2.46 -14.50 37.42
C PHE A 18 -2.69 -13.87 38.79
N ASP A 19 -3.46 -12.80 38.85
CA ASP A 19 -3.80 -12.18 40.13
C ASP A 19 -4.89 -12.99 40.87
N VAL A 20 -4.63 -13.33 42.10
CA VAL A 20 -5.63 -14.00 42.98
C VAL A 20 -6.47 -12.91 43.61
N VAL A 21 -7.74 -12.84 43.26
CA VAL A 21 -8.67 -11.85 43.79
C VAL A 21 -9.70 -12.50 44.68
N VAL A 22 -9.75 -12.06 45.92
CA VAL A 22 -10.78 -12.46 46.89
C VAL A 22 -11.91 -11.46 46.86
N ARG A 23 -13.13 -11.96 46.70
CA ARG A 23 -14.34 -11.13 46.66
C ARG A 23 -15.52 -11.88 47.25
N LEU A 24 -16.57 -11.16 47.67
CA LEU A 24 -17.81 -11.80 48.10
C LEU A 24 -18.48 -12.50 46.94
N ASP A 25 -19.05 -13.66 47.20
CA ASP A 25 -19.85 -14.41 46.23
C ASP A 25 -21.22 -13.76 46.06
N ASN A 26 -21.24 -12.79 45.20
CA ASN A 26 -22.46 -12.05 44.86
C ASN A 26 -22.66 -12.16 43.32
N ARG A 27 -23.64 -12.98 42.92
CA ARG A 27 -23.89 -13.29 41.50
C ARG A 27 -24.54 -12.13 40.73
N ASN A 28 -25.29 -11.27 41.42
CA ASN A 28 -26.04 -10.17 40.84
C ASN A 28 -25.51 -8.81 41.37
N ARG A 29 -24.49 -8.30 40.80
CA ARG A 29 -23.88 -7.02 41.20
C ARG A 29 -24.71 -5.83 40.72
N THR A 30 -25.92 -5.67 41.26
CA THR A 30 -26.80 -4.57 40.95
C THR A 30 -26.57 -3.40 41.91
N VAL A 31 -26.97 -2.20 41.45
CA VAL A 31 -26.93 -0.98 42.30
C VAL A 31 -27.80 -1.16 43.55
N GLU A 32 -28.89 -1.94 43.45
CA GLU A 32 -29.81 -2.24 44.52
C GLU A 32 -29.16 -3.05 45.63
N GLU A 33 -28.34 -4.05 45.30
CA GLU A 33 -27.59 -4.83 46.27
C GLU A 33 -26.49 -4.01 46.94
N LEU A 34 -25.92 -3.06 46.18
CA LEU A 34 -24.95 -2.13 46.76
C LEU A 34 -25.60 -1.21 47.82
N ARG A 35 -26.84 -0.75 47.57
CA ARG A 35 -27.59 0.07 48.51
C ARG A 35 -27.85 -0.67 49.84
N GLN A 36 -28.18 -1.94 49.75
CA GLN A 36 -28.48 -2.79 50.90
C GLN A 36 -27.25 -3.39 51.59
N LEU A 37 -26.03 -3.07 51.11
CA LEU A 37 -24.79 -3.58 51.69
C LEU A 37 -24.66 -3.15 53.17
N ALA A 38 -24.65 -4.12 54.10
CA ALA A 38 -24.52 -3.87 55.52
C ALA A 38 -23.10 -3.45 55.89
N ILE A 39 -22.95 -2.21 56.37
CA ILE A 39 -21.67 -1.63 56.83
C ILE A 39 -21.63 -1.66 58.36
N PRO A 40 -20.62 -2.29 58.97
CA PRO A 40 -20.48 -2.24 60.43
C PRO A 40 -20.03 -0.85 60.89
N VAL A 41 -20.80 -0.21 61.78
CA VAL A 41 -20.56 1.15 62.27
C VAL A 41 -19.97 1.12 63.67
N GLY A 42 -19.89 0.00 64.34
CA GLY A 42 -19.32 -0.24 65.67
C GLY A 42 -20.23 -1.09 66.56
N GLU A 43 -19.68 -1.70 67.64
CA GLU A 43 -20.40 -2.47 68.66
C GLU A 43 -21.48 -3.45 68.15
N GLY A 44 -21.28 -4.08 67.00
CA GLY A 44 -22.24 -5.06 66.43
C GLY A 44 -23.44 -4.45 65.70
N ILE A 45 -23.48 -3.13 65.52
CA ILE A 45 -24.51 -2.43 64.75
C ILE A 45 -24.08 -2.37 63.29
N THR A 46 -24.96 -2.81 62.38
CA THR A 46 -24.77 -2.72 60.92
C THR A 46 -25.83 -1.77 60.32
N VAL A 47 -25.43 -0.92 59.43
CA VAL A 47 -26.31 0.06 58.74
C VAL A 47 -26.20 -0.17 57.23
N PRO A 48 -27.31 -0.20 56.47
CA PRO A 48 -27.26 -0.24 55.03
C PRO A 48 -26.49 0.96 54.44
N LEU A 49 -25.73 0.72 53.34
CA LEU A 49 -24.90 1.76 52.71
C LEU A 49 -25.73 2.97 52.23
N GLU A 50 -26.98 2.75 51.81
CA GLU A 50 -27.90 3.83 51.37
C GLU A 50 -28.21 4.87 52.48
N GLN A 51 -28.05 4.51 53.77
CA GLN A 51 -28.23 5.46 54.85
C GLN A 51 -26.96 6.24 55.16
N LEU A 52 -25.82 5.83 54.66
CA LEU A 52 -24.52 6.45 54.89
C LEU A 52 -23.98 7.25 53.72
N ALA A 53 -24.46 6.95 52.50
CA ALA A 53 -23.98 7.56 51.27
C ALA A 53 -25.03 7.55 50.15
N ASP A 54 -25.03 8.61 49.35
CA ASP A 54 -25.79 8.65 48.11
C ASP A 54 -25.09 7.85 47.04
N ILE A 55 -25.81 6.87 46.45
CA ILE A 55 -25.30 5.99 45.41
C ILE A 55 -25.86 6.46 44.08
N VAL A 56 -25.00 7.06 43.28
CA VAL A 56 -25.33 7.55 41.93
C VAL A 56 -24.68 6.67 40.90
N ASN A 57 -25.44 6.29 39.86
CA ASN A 57 -24.92 5.57 38.71
C ASN A 57 -24.64 6.57 37.62
N GLU A 58 -23.39 6.91 37.43
CA GLU A 58 -22.96 7.82 36.37
C GLU A 58 -22.27 7.05 35.24
N PRO A 59 -22.61 7.33 33.98
CA PRO A 59 -21.88 6.77 32.84
C PRO A 59 -20.46 7.36 32.82
N ALA A 60 -19.46 6.50 32.87
CA ALA A 60 -18.06 6.89 32.75
C ALA A 60 -17.39 6.12 31.62
N PRO A 61 -16.40 6.71 30.96
CA PRO A 61 -15.65 5.99 29.92
C PRO A 61 -14.94 4.79 30.55
N SER A 62 -15.10 3.62 29.93
CA SER A 62 -14.48 2.36 30.38
C SER A 62 -12.95 2.40 30.28
N GLN A 63 -12.43 3.17 29.34
CA GLN A 63 -11.00 3.34 29.10
C GLN A 63 -10.73 4.76 28.61
N VAL A 64 -9.68 5.36 29.13
CA VAL A 64 -9.14 6.65 28.65
C VAL A 64 -7.77 6.37 28.06
N SER A 65 -7.66 6.47 26.74
CA SER A 65 -6.40 6.25 26.03
C SER A 65 -5.58 7.54 25.97
N HIS A 66 -4.26 7.41 26.09
CA HIS A 66 -3.32 8.51 25.95
C HIS A 66 -2.28 8.17 24.88
N GLU A 67 -1.85 9.18 24.15
CA GLU A 67 -0.74 9.11 23.21
C GLU A 67 0.15 10.33 23.41
N ASN A 68 1.44 10.13 23.55
CA ASN A 68 2.42 11.19 23.83
C ASN A 68 2.06 12.09 25.04
N GLY A 69 1.34 11.53 26.04
CA GLY A 69 0.89 12.27 27.22
C GLY A 69 -0.45 12.99 27.05
N GLU A 70 -1.01 13.06 25.86
CA GLU A 70 -2.30 13.67 25.54
C GLU A 70 -3.42 12.64 25.52
N ARG A 71 -4.61 13.04 25.97
CA ARG A 71 -5.80 12.20 25.95
C ARG A 71 -6.30 12.06 24.51
N ARG A 72 -6.59 10.83 24.06
CA ARG A 72 -7.12 10.59 22.72
C ARG A 72 -8.37 9.73 22.72
N ILE A 73 -9.20 9.93 21.69
CA ILE A 73 -10.28 9.04 21.28
C ILE A 73 -10.00 8.66 19.83
N TYR A 74 -10.16 7.39 19.47
CA TYR A 74 -10.07 7.01 18.06
C TYR A 74 -11.39 6.41 17.58
N VAL A 75 -11.74 6.75 16.36
CA VAL A 75 -12.88 6.22 15.63
C VAL A 75 -12.35 5.38 14.48
N GLY A 76 -12.49 4.07 14.60
CA GLY A 76 -12.08 3.12 13.57
C GLY A 76 -13.24 2.74 12.67
N PHE A 77 -12.99 2.66 11.35
CA PHE A 77 -13.96 2.19 10.37
C PHE A 77 -13.26 1.44 9.24
N ASN A 78 -13.99 0.53 8.60
CA ASN A 78 -13.51 -0.22 7.45
C ASN A 78 -14.20 0.30 6.19
N ILE A 79 -13.40 0.53 5.14
CA ILE A 79 -13.89 0.99 3.85
C ILE A 79 -14.25 -0.24 3.00
N LYS A 80 -15.45 -0.22 2.40
CA LYS A 80 -15.90 -1.26 1.46
C LYS A 80 -16.39 -0.63 0.17
N GLY A 81 -15.92 -1.16 -0.96
CA GLY A 81 -16.39 -0.76 -2.30
C GLY A 81 -15.93 0.63 -2.78
N ARG A 82 -15.05 1.30 -2.03
CA ARG A 82 -14.50 2.62 -2.39
C ARG A 82 -12.98 2.63 -2.20
N ASP A 83 -12.33 3.59 -2.84
CA ASP A 83 -10.91 3.88 -2.64
C ASP A 83 -10.67 4.57 -1.28
N MET A 84 -9.56 4.19 -0.64
CA MET A 84 -9.20 4.71 0.68
C MET A 84 -8.88 6.20 0.64
N GLN A 85 -8.12 6.65 -0.35
CA GLN A 85 -7.69 8.04 -0.43
C GLN A 85 -8.88 8.97 -0.63
N SER A 86 -9.75 8.67 -1.61
CA SER A 86 -10.95 9.47 -1.88
C SER A 86 -11.93 9.51 -0.70
N THR A 87 -12.00 8.42 0.07
CA THR A 87 -12.84 8.36 1.28
C THR A 87 -12.29 9.24 2.39
N VAL A 88 -10.99 9.22 2.62
CA VAL A 88 -10.36 10.06 3.66
C VAL A 88 -10.42 11.53 3.27
N GLU A 89 -10.21 11.90 2.00
CA GLU A 89 -10.34 13.26 1.49
C GLU A 89 -11.78 13.81 1.69
N GLU A 90 -12.80 12.97 1.46
CA GLU A 90 -14.19 13.34 1.73
C GLU A 90 -14.45 13.54 3.23
N ILE A 91 -13.92 12.65 4.09
CA ILE A 91 -14.03 12.79 5.54
C ILE A 91 -13.33 14.07 6.00
N GLU A 92 -12.14 14.37 5.48
CA GLU A 92 -11.40 15.58 5.81
C GLU A 92 -12.19 16.84 5.46
N THR A 93 -12.81 16.86 4.29
CA THR A 93 -13.68 17.96 3.86
C THR A 93 -14.87 18.12 4.80
N LEU A 94 -15.56 17.02 5.13
CA LEU A 94 -16.71 17.02 6.03
C LEU A 94 -16.34 17.42 7.47
N MET A 95 -15.18 16.97 7.95
CA MET A 95 -14.69 17.35 9.28
C MET A 95 -14.39 18.85 9.36
N ASN A 96 -13.72 19.39 8.35
CA ASN A 96 -13.40 20.82 8.28
C ASN A 96 -14.67 21.71 8.17
N GLU A 97 -15.71 21.23 7.47
CA GLU A 97 -16.95 21.99 7.28
C GLU A 97 -17.90 21.90 8.46
N LYS A 98 -18.01 20.72 9.10
CA LYS A 98 -19.09 20.42 10.06
C LYS A 98 -18.65 20.32 11.50
N VAL A 99 -17.36 20.10 11.77
CA VAL A 99 -16.87 19.89 13.12
C VAL A 99 -16.00 21.07 13.56
N GLN A 100 -16.55 21.83 14.51
CA GLN A 100 -15.78 22.88 15.19
C GLN A 100 -15.12 22.27 16.43
N LEU A 101 -13.82 22.11 16.38
CA LEU A 101 -13.04 21.61 17.52
C LEU A 101 -12.80 22.75 18.51
N PRO A 102 -12.91 22.49 19.82
CA PRO A 102 -12.46 23.44 20.86
C PRO A 102 -10.95 23.72 20.76
N ASP A 103 -10.51 24.83 21.32
CA ASP A 103 -9.09 25.19 21.37
C ASP A 103 -8.26 24.09 22.03
N GLY A 104 -7.17 23.70 21.37
CA GLY A 104 -6.29 22.62 21.82
C GLY A 104 -6.67 21.22 21.36
N TYR A 105 -7.79 21.06 20.64
CA TYR A 105 -8.16 19.78 20.03
C TYR A 105 -7.76 19.74 18.56
N TYR A 106 -7.27 18.58 18.13
CA TYR A 106 -6.95 18.32 16.73
C TYR A 106 -7.28 16.88 16.36
N TYR A 107 -7.42 16.59 15.10
CA TYR A 107 -7.60 15.22 14.60
C TYR A 107 -6.45 14.82 13.67
N THR A 108 -6.14 13.55 13.67
CA THR A 108 -5.12 12.95 12.81
C THR A 108 -5.68 11.69 12.17
N TYR A 109 -5.23 11.41 10.96
CA TYR A 109 -5.56 10.17 10.27
C TYR A 109 -4.45 9.16 10.49
N GLY A 110 -4.83 7.95 10.95
CA GLY A 110 -3.89 6.88 11.29
C GLY A 110 -4.18 5.58 10.55
N GLY A 111 -3.50 4.52 10.98
CA GLY A 111 -3.70 3.18 10.45
C GLY A 111 -3.17 2.98 9.02
N GLU A 112 -3.93 2.24 8.20
CA GLU A 112 -3.52 1.93 6.82
C GLU A 112 -3.36 3.15 5.93
N PHE A 113 -4.16 4.21 6.15
CA PHE A 113 -4.03 5.46 5.41
C PHE A 113 -2.66 6.12 5.63
N GLN A 114 -2.19 6.18 6.87
CA GLN A 114 -0.86 6.72 7.19
C GLN A 114 0.26 5.89 6.55
N ASN A 115 0.12 4.56 6.57
CA ASN A 115 1.06 3.66 5.91
C ASN A 115 1.09 3.88 4.40
N MET A 116 -0.08 4.03 3.77
CA MET A 116 -0.23 4.33 2.35
C MET A 116 0.44 5.66 2.01
N GLN A 117 0.19 6.72 2.76
CA GLN A 117 0.79 8.04 2.53
C GLN A 117 2.32 8.00 2.66
N SER A 118 2.82 7.31 3.70
CA SER A 118 4.26 7.12 3.90
C SER A 118 4.91 6.36 2.74
N ALA A 119 4.22 5.37 2.19
CA ALA A 119 4.71 4.59 1.06
C ALA A 119 4.65 5.37 -0.26
N ILE A 120 3.61 6.17 -0.50
CA ILE A 120 3.55 7.08 -1.65
C ILE A 120 4.71 8.09 -1.59
N ASN A 121 4.98 8.67 -0.43
CA ASN A 121 6.10 9.59 -0.24
C ASN A 121 7.45 8.91 -0.52
N ARG A 122 7.64 7.65 -0.09
CA ARG A 122 8.84 6.88 -0.42
C ARG A 122 8.95 6.57 -1.91
N LEU A 123 7.85 6.17 -2.55
CA LEU A 123 7.82 5.89 -4.00
C LEU A 123 8.13 7.14 -4.82
N SER A 124 7.67 8.32 -4.40
CA SER A 124 7.95 9.59 -5.09
C SER A 124 9.44 9.94 -5.14
N ILE A 125 10.24 9.38 -4.24
CA ILE A 125 11.70 9.51 -4.21
C ILE A 125 12.36 8.34 -4.94
N VAL A 126 11.92 7.11 -4.67
CA VAL A 126 12.55 5.89 -5.20
C VAL A 126 12.37 5.76 -6.71
N VAL A 127 11.19 6.14 -7.26
CA VAL A 127 10.93 6.02 -8.70
C VAL A 127 11.86 6.92 -9.53
N PRO A 128 12.01 8.22 -9.25
CA PRO A 128 12.97 9.06 -9.97
C PRO A 128 14.42 8.58 -9.86
N ILE A 129 14.83 8.10 -8.68
CA ILE A 129 16.17 7.54 -8.48
C ILE A 129 16.36 6.28 -9.33
N ALA A 130 15.39 5.37 -9.34
CA ALA A 130 15.42 4.17 -10.17
C ALA A 130 15.51 4.51 -11.66
N LEU A 131 14.71 5.49 -12.13
CA LEU A 131 14.76 5.95 -13.52
C LEU A 131 16.12 6.57 -13.88
N LEU A 132 16.72 7.33 -12.97
CA LEU A 132 18.05 7.88 -13.17
C LEU A 132 19.12 6.78 -13.25
N ILE A 133 19.06 5.79 -12.37
CA ILE A 133 19.96 4.63 -12.40
C ILE A 133 19.80 3.86 -13.72
N ILE A 134 18.58 3.62 -14.16
CA ILE A 134 18.28 2.97 -15.45
C ILE A 134 18.91 3.77 -16.60
N LEU A 135 18.75 5.10 -16.61
CA LEU A 135 19.32 5.95 -17.64
C LEU A 135 20.86 5.93 -17.63
N LEU A 136 21.47 5.92 -16.44
CA LEU A 136 22.94 5.81 -16.33
C LEU A 136 23.45 4.46 -16.83
N LEU A 137 22.78 3.37 -16.47
CA LEU A 137 23.12 2.02 -16.94
C LEU A 137 22.94 1.89 -18.46
N LEU A 138 21.88 2.48 -19.00
CA LEU A 138 21.65 2.56 -20.44
C LEU A 138 22.80 3.28 -21.13
N TYR A 139 23.17 4.44 -20.62
CA TYR A 139 24.29 5.23 -21.18
C TYR A 139 25.61 4.46 -21.10
N ALA A 140 25.91 3.79 -19.99
CA ALA A 140 27.12 2.96 -19.84
C ALA A 140 27.17 1.79 -20.82
N THR A 141 26.00 1.20 -21.16
CA THR A 141 25.89 0.05 -22.07
C THR A 141 25.99 0.48 -23.54
N VAL A 142 25.24 1.50 -23.93
CA VAL A 142 25.08 1.94 -25.32
C VAL A 142 26.21 2.92 -25.72
N LYS A 143 26.80 3.62 -24.74
CA LYS A 143 27.85 4.65 -24.90
C LYS A 143 27.44 5.81 -25.85
N ASN A 144 26.16 5.99 -26.08
CA ASN A 144 25.60 7.04 -26.90
C ASN A 144 24.35 7.59 -26.22
N LEU A 145 24.35 8.85 -25.84
CA LEU A 145 23.23 9.49 -25.12
C LEU A 145 21.94 9.47 -25.94
N ARG A 146 22.06 9.64 -27.25
CA ARG A 146 20.92 9.63 -28.18
C ARG A 146 20.20 8.28 -28.17
N ASP A 147 20.96 7.20 -28.35
CA ASP A 147 20.40 5.85 -28.37
C ASP A 147 19.86 5.44 -26.99
N SER A 148 20.51 5.91 -25.90
CA SER A 148 20.02 5.71 -24.54
C SER A 148 18.67 6.39 -24.31
N LEU A 149 18.48 7.62 -24.79
CA LEU A 149 17.19 8.31 -24.70
C LEU A 149 16.10 7.64 -25.55
N PHE A 150 16.46 7.05 -26.71
CA PHE A 150 15.52 6.27 -27.50
C PHE A 150 15.02 5.04 -26.73
N VAL A 151 15.95 4.30 -26.12
CA VAL A 151 15.56 3.13 -25.31
C VAL A 151 14.76 3.57 -24.10
N PHE A 152 15.15 4.67 -23.45
CA PHE A 152 14.45 5.22 -22.30
C PHE A 152 12.99 5.63 -22.61
N SER A 153 12.70 6.03 -23.86
CA SER A 153 11.34 6.35 -24.28
C SER A 153 10.38 5.14 -24.27
N ALA A 154 10.90 3.90 -24.14
CA ALA A 154 10.07 2.73 -23.93
C ALA A 154 9.37 2.73 -22.57
N ILE A 155 9.88 3.44 -21.57
CA ILE A 155 9.29 3.54 -20.23
C ILE A 155 7.92 4.21 -20.24
N PRO A 156 7.75 5.46 -20.74
CA PRO A 156 6.43 6.07 -20.85
C PRO A 156 5.46 5.24 -21.70
N LEU A 157 5.93 4.60 -22.75
CA LEU A 157 5.10 3.73 -23.57
C LEU A 157 4.60 2.50 -22.82
N ALA A 158 5.45 1.89 -22.00
CA ALA A 158 5.06 0.78 -21.14
C ALA A 158 4.08 1.21 -20.05
N SER A 159 4.26 2.42 -19.49
CA SER A 159 3.39 2.98 -18.45
C SER A 159 1.94 3.10 -18.91
N ILE A 160 1.72 3.48 -20.15
CA ILE A 160 0.37 3.57 -20.73
C ILE A 160 -0.39 2.25 -20.55
N GLY A 161 0.24 1.13 -20.86
CA GLY A 161 -0.40 -0.17 -20.74
C GLY A 161 -0.69 -0.59 -19.31
N GLY A 162 0.19 -0.27 -18.37
CA GLY A 162 -0.03 -0.51 -16.95
C GLY A 162 -1.23 0.27 -16.42
N VAL A 163 -1.34 1.56 -16.79
CA VAL A 163 -2.46 2.43 -16.39
C VAL A 163 -3.77 1.93 -17.00
N TRP A 164 -3.79 1.62 -18.29
CA TRP A 164 -4.96 1.07 -18.97
C TRP A 164 -5.42 -0.25 -18.35
N ALA A 165 -4.50 -1.13 -18.00
CA ALA A 165 -4.84 -2.42 -17.39
C ALA A 165 -5.47 -2.24 -16.00
N LEU A 166 -4.98 -1.31 -15.18
CA LEU A 166 -5.60 -0.97 -13.89
C LEU A 166 -7.00 -0.39 -14.10
N TRP A 167 -7.15 0.55 -15.02
CA TRP A 167 -8.44 1.17 -15.33
C TRP A 167 -9.47 0.17 -15.82
N LEU A 168 -9.12 -0.70 -16.77
CA LEU A 168 -10.02 -1.75 -17.30
C LEU A 168 -10.48 -2.73 -16.21
N ARG A 169 -9.67 -2.95 -15.18
CA ARG A 169 -10.01 -3.82 -14.06
C ARG A 169 -10.64 -3.09 -12.87
N GLY A 170 -10.87 -1.78 -12.97
CA GLY A 170 -11.42 -0.96 -11.90
C GLY A 170 -10.56 -0.96 -10.63
N MET A 171 -9.23 -1.10 -10.78
CA MET A 171 -8.31 -1.12 -9.65
C MET A 171 -7.72 0.26 -9.41
N PRO A 172 -7.71 0.77 -8.16
CA PRO A 172 -7.05 2.02 -7.84
C PRO A 172 -5.52 1.89 -7.95
N PHE A 173 -4.83 3.01 -8.10
CA PHE A 173 -3.39 3.04 -8.03
C PHE A 173 -2.94 2.78 -6.59
N SER A 174 -2.31 1.63 -6.37
CA SER A 174 -1.81 1.19 -5.07
C SER A 174 -0.27 1.20 -5.04
N ILE A 175 0.29 1.08 -3.83
CA ILE A 175 1.74 0.91 -3.63
C ILE A 175 2.27 -0.27 -4.46
N SER A 176 1.53 -1.37 -4.45
CA SER A 176 1.87 -2.59 -5.19
C SER A 176 1.86 -2.36 -6.70
N ALA A 177 0.92 -1.56 -7.20
CA ALA A 177 0.93 -1.12 -8.59
C ALA A 177 2.18 -0.30 -8.91
N GLY A 178 2.60 0.61 -8.02
CA GLY A 178 3.84 1.38 -8.16
C GLY A 178 5.09 0.50 -8.26
N VAL A 179 5.18 -0.52 -7.43
CA VAL A 179 6.26 -1.54 -7.52
C VAL A 179 6.18 -2.30 -8.84
N GLY A 180 4.97 -2.62 -9.30
CA GLY A 180 4.75 -3.23 -10.61
C GLY A 180 5.27 -2.37 -11.76
N PHE A 181 5.10 -1.06 -11.71
CA PHE A 181 5.66 -0.14 -12.71
C PHE A 181 7.19 -0.15 -12.70
N ILE A 182 7.85 -0.19 -11.55
CA ILE A 182 9.31 -0.28 -11.48
C ILE A 182 9.81 -1.56 -12.16
N ALA A 183 9.18 -2.70 -11.87
CA ALA A 183 9.51 -3.97 -12.50
C ALA A 183 9.27 -3.93 -14.02
N LEU A 184 8.15 -3.36 -14.45
CA LEU A 184 7.80 -3.18 -15.86
C LEU A 184 8.84 -2.33 -16.60
N PHE A 185 9.33 -1.25 -15.98
CA PHE A 185 10.35 -0.37 -16.58
C PHE A 185 11.63 -1.12 -16.89
N GLY A 186 12.08 -2.00 -15.99
CA GLY A 186 13.25 -2.83 -16.23
C GLY A 186 13.09 -3.75 -17.46
N VAL A 187 11.96 -4.41 -17.61
CA VAL A 187 11.69 -5.30 -18.75
C VAL A 187 11.52 -4.51 -20.06
N ALA A 188 10.81 -3.37 -20.03
CA ALA A 188 10.62 -2.51 -21.19
C ALA A 188 11.95 -2.00 -21.74
N VAL A 189 12.83 -1.55 -20.85
CA VAL A 189 14.18 -1.09 -21.21
C VAL A 189 15.03 -2.22 -21.77
N LEU A 190 14.96 -3.44 -21.18
CA LEU A 190 15.69 -4.60 -21.68
C LEU A 190 15.31 -4.92 -23.13
N ASN A 191 14.00 -4.91 -23.45
CA ASN A 191 13.53 -5.12 -24.82
C ASN A 191 14.03 -4.02 -25.77
N GLY A 192 14.02 -2.77 -25.31
CA GLY A 192 14.54 -1.62 -26.07
C GLY A 192 16.04 -1.72 -26.36
N ILE A 193 16.88 -2.07 -25.36
CA ILE A 193 18.33 -2.26 -25.53
C ILE A 193 18.61 -3.31 -26.57
N VAL A 194 17.92 -4.45 -26.51
CA VAL A 194 18.13 -5.58 -27.40
C VAL A 194 17.79 -5.20 -28.83
N LEU A 195 16.73 -4.43 -29.07
CA LEU A 195 16.33 -3.99 -30.40
C LEU A 195 17.29 -2.94 -30.97
N VAL A 196 17.59 -1.88 -30.22
CA VAL A 196 18.51 -0.82 -30.64
C VAL A 196 19.93 -1.37 -30.82
N GLY A 197 20.37 -2.26 -29.92
CA GLY A 197 21.65 -2.95 -30.05
C GLY A 197 21.77 -3.74 -31.35
N GLN A 198 20.70 -4.43 -31.77
CA GLN A 198 20.67 -5.15 -33.05
C GLN A 198 20.75 -4.20 -34.26
N MET A 199 20.03 -3.07 -34.21
CA MET A 199 20.11 -2.07 -35.27
C MET A 199 21.52 -1.47 -35.41
N ASN A 200 22.15 -1.17 -34.29
CA ASN A 200 23.53 -0.64 -34.24
C ASN A 200 24.56 -1.68 -34.68
N GLN A 201 24.33 -2.97 -34.38
CA GLN A 201 25.18 -4.05 -34.85
C GLN A 201 25.13 -4.15 -36.39
N MET A 202 23.92 -4.16 -36.97
CA MET A 202 23.74 -4.21 -38.43
C MET A 202 24.36 -2.99 -39.13
N GLN A 203 24.35 -1.83 -38.49
CA GLN A 203 25.06 -0.65 -38.97
C GLN A 203 26.57 -0.87 -39.06
N ARG A 204 27.16 -1.52 -38.04
CA ARG A 204 28.58 -1.86 -38.02
C ARG A 204 28.95 -2.96 -39.05
N GLU A 205 28.01 -3.83 -39.38
CA GLU A 205 28.15 -4.88 -40.41
C GLU A 205 28.04 -4.34 -41.84
N GLY A 206 27.82 -3.01 -41.99
CA GLY A 206 27.86 -2.35 -43.31
C GLY A 206 26.52 -2.25 -44.01
N ILE A 207 25.38 -2.55 -43.34
CA ILE A 207 24.06 -2.33 -43.92
C ILE A 207 23.74 -0.84 -43.90
N ALA A 208 23.93 -0.16 -45.02
CA ALA A 208 23.75 1.27 -45.15
C ALA A 208 22.25 1.70 -45.12
N ASP A 209 21.37 0.93 -45.79
CA ASP A 209 19.96 1.24 -45.85
C ASP A 209 19.26 1.10 -44.48
N ILE A 210 18.76 2.21 -43.99
CA ILE A 210 18.09 2.34 -42.69
C ILE A 210 16.80 1.50 -42.63
N ASN A 211 16.04 1.42 -43.75
CA ASN A 211 14.80 0.66 -43.80
C ASN A 211 15.09 -0.84 -43.74
N GLN A 212 16.10 -1.30 -44.48
CA GLN A 212 16.53 -2.70 -44.46
C GLN A 212 17.04 -3.08 -43.06
N ARG A 213 17.84 -2.22 -42.40
CA ARG A 213 18.34 -2.39 -41.05
C ARG A 213 17.22 -2.54 -40.05
N ILE A 214 16.23 -1.64 -40.08
CA ILE A 214 15.06 -1.68 -39.21
C ILE A 214 14.27 -2.96 -39.40
N THR A 215 13.91 -3.28 -40.65
CA THR A 215 13.06 -4.45 -40.98
C THR A 215 13.75 -5.75 -40.54
N GLN A 216 15.02 -5.93 -40.86
CA GLN A 216 15.76 -7.13 -40.46
C GLN A 216 15.94 -7.25 -38.97
N SER A 217 16.26 -6.14 -38.27
CA SER A 217 16.38 -6.13 -36.80
C SER A 217 15.07 -6.51 -36.14
N CYS A 218 13.94 -5.94 -36.60
CA CYS A 218 12.62 -6.28 -36.08
C CYS A 218 12.27 -7.73 -36.30
N MET A 219 12.54 -8.28 -37.51
CA MET A 219 12.26 -9.69 -37.81
C MET A 219 13.08 -10.66 -36.95
N ILE A 220 14.36 -10.37 -36.75
CA ILE A 220 15.24 -11.21 -35.92
C ILE A 220 14.79 -11.17 -34.45
N ARG A 221 14.39 -9.99 -33.96
CA ARG A 221 14.05 -9.79 -32.54
C ARG A 221 12.58 -10.03 -32.20
N LEU A 222 11.69 -10.14 -33.20
CA LEU A 222 10.27 -10.37 -33.00
C LEU A 222 10.00 -11.61 -32.12
N ARG A 223 10.58 -12.73 -32.48
CA ARG A 223 10.37 -14.00 -31.77
C ARG A 223 10.90 -13.97 -30.33
N PRO A 224 12.16 -13.59 -30.04
CA PRO A 224 12.65 -13.46 -28.68
C PRO A 224 11.84 -12.49 -27.80
N VAL A 225 11.49 -11.31 -28.32
CA VAL A 225 10.76 -10.28 -27.57
C VAL A 225 9.33 -10.74 -27.24
N LEU A 226 8.63 -11.38 -28.20
CA LEU A 226 7.31 -11.96 -27.94
C LEU A 226 7.38 -13.10 -26.92
N MET A 227 8.39 -13.97 -27.00
CA MET A 227 8.54 -15.09 -26.06
C MET A 227 8.82 -14.58 -24.63
N THR A 228 9.69 -13.59 -24.45
CA THR A 228 9.96 -13.00 -23.13
C THR A 228 8.72 -12.36 -22.53
N ALA A 229 7.94 -11.63 -23.34
CA ALA A 229 6.70 -11.01 -22.88
C ALA A 229 5.64 -12.06 -22.49
N LEU A 230 5.48 -13.11 -23.29
CA LEU A 230 4.56 -14.20 -23.00
C LEU A 230 4.94 -14.97 -21.74
N VAL A 231 6.19 -15.37 -21.60
CA VAL A 231 6.68 -16.11 -20.42
C VAL A 231 6.51 -15.27 -19.15
N ALA A 232 6.90 -14.00 -19.20
CA ALA A 232 6.72 -13.10 -18.05
C ALA A 232 5.23 -12.89 -17.74
N SER A 233 4.37 -12.65 -18.74
CA SER A 233 2.92 -12.50 -18.53
C SER A 233 2.31 -13.75 -17.92
N MET A 234 2.69 -14.94 -18.39
CA MET A 234 2.23 -16.22 -17.82
C MET A 234 2.70 -16.41 -16.38
N GLY A 235 3.91 -15.98 -16.05
CA GLY A 235 4.44 -16.03 -14.69
C GLY A 235 3.64 -15.15 -13.70
N PHE A 236 3.15 -14.00 -14.16
CA PHE A 236 2.32 -13.10 -13.35
C PHE A 236 0.82 -13.45 -13.37
N LEU A 237 0.37 -14.30 -14.29
CA LEU A 237 -1.04 -14.64 -14.45
C LEU A 237 -1.68 -15.21 -13.18
N PRO A 238 -1.07 -16.16 -12.42
CA PRO A 238 -1.64 -16.68 -11.20
C PRO A 238 -1.88 -15.58 -10.15
N MET A 239 -0.95 -14.62 -10.03
CA MET A 239 -1.10 -13.47 -9.14
C MET A 239 -2.22 -12.54 -9.58
N ALA A 240 -2.40 -12.34 -10.90
CA ALA A 240 -3.44 -11.47 -11.44
C ALA A 240 -4.86 -12.00 -11.20
N ILE A 241 -5.05 -13.31 -11.11
CA ILE A 241 -6.35 -13.96 -10.88
C ILE A 241 -6.55 -14.43 -9.44
N SER A 242 -5.56 -14.25 -8.56
CA SER A 242 -5.64 -14.63 -7.14
C SER A 242 -6.85 -13.99 -6.45
N THR A 243 -7.54 -14.75 -5.60
CA THR A 243 -8.71 -14.30 -4.82
C THR A 243 -8.57 -14.55 -3.31
N GLY A 244 -7.45 -15.12 -2.86
CA GLY A 244 -7.18 -15.40 -1.45
C GLY A 244 -6.67 -14.19 -0.68
N ASP A 245 -6.36 -14.41 0.59
CA ASP A 245 -5.73 -13.41 1.47
C ASP A 245 -4.40 -12.95 0.85
N GLY A 246 -4.16 -11.64 0.84
CA GLY A 246 -3.00 -11.03 0.17
C GLY A 246 -3.16 -10.78 -1.32
N ALA A 247 -4.28 -11.19 -1.95
CA ALA A 247 -4.56 -10.90 -3.35
C ALA A 247 -4.63 -9.39 -3.62
N GLU A 248 -5.03 -8.60 -2.64
CA GLU A 248 -5.10 -7.13 -2.72
C GLU A 248 -3.75 -6.49 -3.08
N VAL A 249 -2.66 -7.09 -2.64
CA VAL A 249 -1.30 -6.65 -2.95
C VAL A 249 -0.81 -7.21 -4.29
N GLN A 250 -1.07 -8.48 -4.55
CA GLN A 250 -0.53 -9.18 -5.71
C GLN A 250 -1.23 -8.80 -7.02
N ARG A 251 -2.56 -8.64 -7.00
CA ARG A 251 -3.37 -8.36 -8.20
C ARG A 251 -3.02 -7.05 -8.90
N PRO A 252 -2.91 -5.89 -8.22
CA PRO A 252 -2.53 -4.65 -8.88
C PRO A 252 -1.13 -4.71 -9.49
N LEU A 253 -0.15 -5.27 -8.78
CA LEU A 253 1.21 -5.48 -9.28
C LEU A 253 1.21 -6.31 -10.58
N ALA A 254 0.61 -7.49 -10.54
CA ALA A 254 0.55 -8.39 -11.69
C ALA A 254 -0.22 -7.77 -12.87
N THR A 255 -1.30 -7.05 -12.59
CA THR A 255 -2.10 -6.36 -13.62
C THR A 255 -1.28 -5.30 -14.36
N VAL A 256 -0.53 -4.48 -13.65
CA VAL A 256 0.35 -3.47 -14.24
C VAL A 256 1.42 -4.12 -15.11
N VAL A 257 2.06 -5.17 -14.59
CA VAL A 257 3.15 -5.85 -15.34
C VAL A 257 2.61 -6.50 -16.60
N ILE A 258 1.52 -7.26 -16.54
CA ILE A 258 0.94 -7.93 -17.71
C ILE A 258 0.48 -6.90 -18.75
N GLY A 259 -0.32 -5.90 -18.33
CA GLY A 259 -0.83 -4.88 -19.25
C GLY A 259 0.29 -4.05 -19.87
N GLY A 260 1.27 -3.67 -19.05
CA GLY A 260 2.43 -2.94 -19.51
C GLY A 260 3.35 -3.74 -20.43
N LEU A 261 3.52 -5.06 -20.20
CA LEU A 261 4.30 -5.92 -21.10
C LEU A 261 3.65 -6.05 -22.48
N ILE A 262 2.33 -6.21 -22.55
CA ILE A 262 1.61 -6.29 -23.82
C ILE A 262 1.82 -5.00 -24.62
N THR A 263 1.56 -3.85 -24.03
CA THR A 263 1.69 -2.57 -24.72
C THR A 263 3.15 -2.21 -25.01
N SER A 264 4.06 -2.43 -24.04
CA SER A 264 5.50 -2.20 -24.24
C SER A 264 6.04 -3.03 -25.40
N THR A 265 5.66 -4.29 -25.51
CA THR A 265 6.11 -5.17 -26.60
C THR A 265 5.61 -4.67 -27.95
N LEU A 266 4.32 -4.34 -28.07
CA LEU A 266 3.76 -3.80 -29.31
C LEU A 266 4.40 -2.47 -29.69
N LEU A 267 4.51 -1.54 -28.71
CA LEU A 267 5.03 -0.20 -28.98
C LEU A 267 6.55 -0.23 -29.24
N THR A 268 7.30 -1.09 -28.56
CA THR A 268 8.74 -1.26 -28.82
C THR A 268 8.99 -1.79 -30.24
N LEU A 269 8.15 -2.69 -30.74
CA LEU A 269 8.30 -3.25 -32.09
C LEU A 269 7.81 -2.30 -33.19
N LEU A 270 6.89 -1.37 -32.90
CA LEU A 270 6.29 -0.46 -33.88
C LEU A 270 6.82 0.97 -33.75
N VAL A 271 6.80 1.53 -32.55
CA VAL A 271 7.12 2.94 -32.29
C VAL A 271 8.61 3.18 -32.21
N LEU A 272 9.36 2.29 -31.54
CA LEU A 272 10.80 2.47 -31.39
C LEU A 272 11.54 2.49 -32.75
N PRO A 273 11.23 1.61 -33.72
CA PRO A 273 11.78 1.67 -35.08
C PRO A 273 11.41 2.95 -35.82
N ALA A 274 10.18 3.44 -35.66
CA ALA A 274 9.74 4.69 -36.26
C ALA A 274 10.51 5.89 -35.71
N ILE A 275 10.71 5.95 -34.39
CA ILE A 275 11.53 6.96 -33.74
C ILE A 275 12.98 6.86 -34.23
N TYR A 276 13.55 5.67 -34.26
CA TYR A 276 14.92 5.43 -34.73
C TYR A 276 15.12 5.95 -36.16
N ARG A 277 14.16 5.69 -37.08
CA ARG A 277 14.17 6.19 -38.45
C ARG A 277 14.17 7.73 -38.53
N THR A 278 13.35 8.38 -37.71
CA THR A 278 13.17 9.84 -37.74
C THR A 278 14.42 10.57 -37.26
N PHE A 279 15.12 9.98 -36.32
CA PHE A 279 16.27 10.64 -35.67
C PHE A 279 17.63 10.16 -36.17
N THR A 280 17.73 9.02 -36.82
CA THR A 280 18.97 8.58 -37.46
C THR A 280 18.95 9.09 -38.92
N LYS A 281 19.43 10.33 -39.11
CA LYS A 281 19.68 10.84 -40.46
C LYS A 281 20.86 10.08 -41.05
N GLU A 282 20.79 9.75 -42.33
CA GLU A 282 21.88 9.21 -43.17
C GLU A 282 23.11 10.09 -43.10
#